data_cd0877f3c577dedd9c8b6168fe839e8e
#
_entry.id   cd0877f3c577dedd9c8b6168fe839e8e
#
_cell.length_a   1.000
_cell.length_b   1.000
_cell.length_c   1.000
_cell.angle_alpha   90.00
_cell.angle_beta   90.00
_cell.angle_gamma   90.00
#
_symmetry.space_group_name_H-M   'P 1'
#
loop_
_entity.id
_entity.type
_entity.pdbx_description
1 polymer ?
#
loop_
_entity_poly.entity_id
_entity_poly.type
_entity_poly.pdbx_seq_one_letter_code
_entity_poly.pdbx_strand_id
1 'polypeptide(L)' 'MTMSKEMERLKSKIRFNKALINIYDNMNFITKSNKYDKKIEEYQNEISKIYKRIQELKEGGNKWMSK' A
#
# COMPACT_ATOMS: atom_id res chain seq x y z
N MET A 1 0.37 0.94 -23.12
CA MET A 1 1.16 0.35 -22.09
C MET A 1 0.34 -0.22 -20.99
N THR A 2 0.18 -1.48 -21.08
CA THR A 2 -0.64 -2.20 -20.14
C THR A 2 -0.05 -2.22 -18.75
N MET A 3 1.27 -2.25 -18.69
CA MET A 3 1.95 -2.27 -17.42
C MET A 3 1.71 -1.02 -16.62
N SER A 4 1.57 0.10 -17.31
CA SER A 4 1.29 1.37 -16.66
C SER A 4 -0.03 1.37 -15.93
N LYS A 5 -1.03 0.74 -16.53
CA LYS A 5 -2.36 0.73 -15.93
C LYS A 5 -2.38 0.02 -14.60
N GLU A 6 -1.77 -1.14 -14.55
CA GLU A 6 -1.72 -1.88 -13.30
C GLU A 6 -0.89 -1.14 -12.27
N MET A 7 0.22 -0.56 -12.69
CA MET A 7 1.06 0.21 -11.81
C MET A 7 0.32 1.39 -11.23
N GLU A 8 -0.43 2.11 -12.06
CA GLU A 8 -1.20 3.24 -11.60
C GLU A 8 -2.27 2.83 -10.62
N ARG A 9 -2.91 1.70 -10.89
CA ARG A 9 -3.93 1.17 -10.02
C ARG A 9 -3.36 0.85 -8.64
N LEU A 10 -2.20 0.22 -8.64
CA LEU A 10 -1.53 -0.13 -7.40
C LEU A 10 -1.11 1.12 -6.62
N LYS A 11 -0.57 2.10 -7.33
CA LYS A 11 -0.18 3.35 -6.69
C LYS A 11 -1.38 4.09 -6.12
N SER A 12 -2.50 4.05 -6.82
CA SER A 12 -3.72 4.66 -6.31
C SER A 12 -4.19 3.98 -5.04
N LYS A 13 -4.09 2.67 -5.00
CA LYS A 13 -4.46 1.94 -3.80
C LYS A 13 -3.58 2.31 -2.62
N ILE A 14 -2.29 2.47 -2.87
CA ILE A 14 -1.38 2.89 -1.82
C ILE A 14 -1.78 4.26 -1.27
N ARG A 15 -2.07 5.19 -2.16
CA ARG A 15 -2.49 6.53 -1.75
C ARG A 15 -3.76 6.48 -0.93
N PHE A 16 -4.71 5.68 -1.39
CA PHE A 16 -5.99 5.55 -0.71
C PHE A 16 -5.79 4.96 0.69
N ASN A 17 -4.99 3.91 0.78
CA ASN A 17 -4.73 3.28 2.06
C ASN A 17 -3.97 4.19 3.01
N LYS A 18 -3.04 4.97 2.49
CA LYS A 18 -2.31 5.92 3.31
C LYS A 18 -3.24 7.00 3.85
N ALA A 19 -4.18 7.45 3.04
CA ALA A 19 -5.16 8.43 3.49
C ALA A 19 -6.01 7.86 4.62
N LEU A 20 -6.43 6.62 4.49
CA LEU A 20 -7.21 5.97 5.53
C LEU A 20 -6.39 5.83 6.82
N ILE A 21 -5.13 5.47 6.70
CA ILE A 21 -4.26 5.35 7.86
C ILE A 21 -4.17 6.69 8.57
N ASN A 22 -4.01 7.77 7.82
CA ASN A 22 -3.96 9.11 8.41
C ASN A 22 -5.24 9.45 9.14
N ILE A 23 -6.38 9.11 8.55
CA ILE A 23 -7.67 9.39 9.17
C ILE A 23 -7.80 8.64 10.49
N TYR A 24 -7.50 7.36 10.48
CA TYR A 24 -7.61 6.55 11.70
C TYR A 24 -6.59 6.96 12.75
N ASP A 25 -5.40 7.34 12.30
CA ASP A 25 -4.37 7.81 13.22
C ASP A 25 -4.82 9.08 13.93
N ASN A 26 -5.41 10.00 13.17
CA ASN A 26 -5.96 11.23 13.75
C ASN A 26 -7.08 10.93 14.72
N MET A 27 -7.93 9.98 14.38
CA MET A 27 -9.03 9.61 15.26
C MET A 27 -8.51 9.03 16.56
N ASN A 28 -7.48 8.21 16.49
CA ASN A 28 -6.84 7.69 17.70
C ASN A 28 -6.30 8.83 18.55
N PHE A 29 -5.69 9.80 17.91
CA PHE A 29 -5.11 10.93 18.62
C PHE A 29 -6.20 11.77 19.29
N ILE A 30 -7.26 12.06 18.55
CA ILE A 30 -8.36 12.88 19.07
C ILE A 30 -9.07 12.20 20.22
N THR A 31 -9.32 10.91 20.09
CA THR A 31 -10.02 10.16 21.14
C THR A 31 -9.08 9.66 22.22
N LYS A 32 -7.79 9.85 22.04
CA LYS A 32 -6.76 9.38 22.96
C LYS A 32 -6.92 7.90 23.26
N SER A 33 -7.11 7.13 22.20
CA SER A 33 -7.29 5.70 22.33
C SER A 33 -6.54 5.00 21.21
N ASN A 34 -6.46 3.70 21.31
CA ASN A 34 -5.86 2.88 20.25
C ASN A 34 -6.92 2.03 19.56
N LYS A 35 -8.12 2.53 19.56
CA LYS A 35 -9.27 1.81 19.04
C LYS A 35 -9.09 1.40 17.58
N TYR A 36 -8.41 2.22 16.80
CA TYR A 36 -8.26 1.99 15.37
C TYR A 36 -6.91 1.40 14.98
N ASP A 37 -6.12 0.98 15.97
CA ASP A 37 -4.80 0.42 15.69
C ASP A 37 -4.88 -0.79 14.77
N LYS A 38 -5.86 -1.63 14.98
CA LYS A 38 -6.04 -2.82 14.16
C LYS A 38 -6.31 -2.47 12.71
N LYS A 39 -7.13 -1.46 12.49
CA LYS A 39 -7.41 -1.00 11.15
C LYS A 39 -6.17 -0.43 10.49
N ILE A 40 -5.41 0.34 11.23
CA ILE A 40 -4.18 0.92 10.73
C ILE A 40 -3.22 -0.19 10.32
N GLU A 41 -3.10 -1.19 11.16
CA GLU A 41 -2.22 -2.32 10.87
C GLU A 41 -2.66 -3.07 9.61
N GLU A 42 -3.96 -3.28 9.46
CA GLU A 42 -4.48 -3.94 8.27
C GLU A 42 -4.13 -3.18 7.00
N TYR A 43 -4.30 -1.86 7.04
CA TYR A 43 -3.99 -1.05 5.86
C TYR A 43 -2.49 -0.99 5.60
N GLN A 44 -1.67 -0.98 6.65
CA GLN A 44 -0.24 -1.03 6.49
C GLN A 44 0.21 -2.35 5.86
N ASN A 45 -0.40 -3.44 6.27
CA ASN A 45 -0.12 -4.74 5.68
C ASN A 45 -0.52 -4.77 4.21
N GLU A 46 -1.65 -4.16 3.90
CA GLU A 46 -2.12 -4.07 2.53
C GLU A 46 -1.13 -3.29 1.68
N ILE A 47 -0.65 -2.17 2.20
CA ILE A 47 0.34 -1.36 1.49
C ILE A 47 1.61 -2.16 1.23
N SER A 48 2.05 -2.92 2.23
CA SER A 48 3.23 -3.76 2.07
C SER A 48 3.06 -4.77 0.94
N LYS A 49 1.89 -5.38 0.88
CA LYS A 49 1.60 -6.33 -0.19
C LYS A 49 1.62 -5.65 -1.55
N ILE A 50 1.07 -4.45 -1.61
CA ILE A 50 1.04 -3.71 -2.85
C ILE A 50 2.45 -3.34 -3.30
N TYR A 51 3.29 -2.89 -2.38
CA TYR A 51 4.68 -2.58 -2.72
C TYR A 51 5.40 -3.82 -3.24
N LYS A 52 5.15 -4.95 -2.63
CA LYS A 52 5.74 -6.19 -3.07
C LYS A 52 5.32 -6.51 -4.50
N ARG A 53 4.05 -6.32 -4.79
CA ARG A 53 3.54 -6.55 -6.14
C ARG A 53 4.17 -5.59 -7.14
N ILE A 54 4.30 -4.32 -6.77
CA ILE A 54 4.93 -3.34 -7.62
C ILE A 54 6.36 -3.75 -7.93
N GLN A 55 7.07 -4.22 -6.91
CA GLN A 55 8.43 -4.67 -7.09
C GLN A 55 8.50 -5.85 -8.06
N GLU A 56 7.58 -6.79 -7.91
CA GLU A 56 7.51 -7.93 -8.81
C GLU A 56 7.29 -7.49 -10.25
N LEU A 57 6.43 -6.52 -10.44
CA LEU A 57 6.15 -6.01 -11.77
C LEU A 57 7.37 -5.33 -12.37
N LYS A 58 8.08 -4.58 -11.54
CA LYS A 58 9.29 -3.90 -12.01
C LYS A 58 10.39 -4.88 -12.35
N GLU A 59 10.54 -5.89 -11.53
CA GLU A 59 11.60 -6.89 -11.71
C GLU A 59 11.21 -7.97 -12.68
N GLY A 60 9.93 -8.03 -13.03
CA GLY A 60 9.43 -9.07 -13.90
C GLY A 60 10.20 -9.19 -15.19
N GLY A 61 10.52 -8.04 -15.77
CA GLY A 61 11.30 -8.02 -17.00
C GLY A 61 12.77 -8.33 -16.77
N ASN A 62 13.25 -8.01 -15.60
CA ASN A 62 14.66 -8.20 -15.28
C ASN A 62 15.00 -9.59 -14.83
N LYS A 63 14.01 -10.31 -14.37
CA LYS A 63 14.23 -11.67 -13.91
C LYS A 63 14.83 -12.54 -14.98
N TRP A 64 14.44 -12.31 -16.20
CA TRP A 64 14.96 -13.04 -17.34
C TRP A 64 16.44 -12.83 -17.50
N MET A 65 16.86 -11.62 -17.25
CA MET A 65 18.22 -11.24 -17.49
C MET A 65 19.15 -11.59 -16.35
N SER A 66 18.59 -11.59 -15.15
CA SER A 66 19.41 -11.93 -14.00
C SER A 66 19.79 -13.38 -13.97
N LYS A 67 19.13 -14.17 -14.73
CA LYS A 67 19.52 -15.56 -14.85
C LYS A 67 20.41 -15.77 -16.02
#